data_8b138cf2bbc1fd0279616f5ec5c091c8
#
_entry.id   8b138cf2bbc1fd0279616f5ec5c091c8
#
_cell.length_a   1.000
_cell.length_b   1.000
_cell.length_c   1.000
_cell.angle_alpha   90.00
_cell.angle_beta   90.00
_cell.angle_gamma   90.00
#
_symmetry.space_group_name_H-M   'P 1'
#
loop_
_entity.id
_entity.type
_entity.pdbx_description
1 polymer ?
#
loop_
_entity_poly.entity_id
_entity_poly.type
_entity_poly.pdbx_seq_one_letter_code
_entity_poly.pdbx_strand_id
1 'polypeptide(L)'
;YNPLNDWASIRPAAGVVRDAIGTALTNVVLVAIWVGIALLVVAITAATIHVTAVASRHRRGTVRGLVAVTAVWGLAAVLSLQFTAGSPIASTSATGLAVSQVRAFQSALSDPRRFTQATRSPDPEAAIPASDLLTGLRGKDVLIVFVESYGQVAVRGSSFSPGVDAVLRKQNAMLTGAGWSTQSAWVTSPTFGGISWLAHSTLQSGLWVNSNQRYNELVASQRFTLSDAFKKAGWHTVADDPTDSRNWKPGTEFYHYDQLYNQFNVGYRGPKFSYSQMPDQYTFAAFQRNELTRGHKPVMAEIDTTSSHLPWAPLPTMVPWNKVGDGSIFDPQPAQSETSTTVWRNQNTVRQFYGMSIQYSLTALTSWVTELNDPNLVLIFMGDHQPHTAVSGPGATHDVPISIVTRAPSVLRQMSSWHWQNGLMPDLGAPVERMDAFRNKFLHTFSSMPSAQTASARTPGR
;
A
#
# COMPACT_ATOMS: atom_id res chain seq x y z
N TYR A 1 -5.24 6.01 11.98
CA TYR A 1 -4.25 7.11 12.15
C TYR A 1 -3.94 7.32 13.62
N ASN A 2 -2.66 7.34 13.96
CA ASN A 2 -2.17 7.72 15.28
C ASN A 2 -1.56 9.13 15.18
N PRO A 3 -2.20 10.19 15.75
CA PRO A 3 -1.73 11.56 15.59
C PRO A 3 -0.30 11.79 16.06
N LEU A 4 0.21 10.95 16.98
CA LEU A 4 1.56 11.04 17.49
C LEU A 4 2.61 10.48 16.51
N ASN A 5 2.23 9.47 15.72
CA ASN A 5 3.15 8.74 14.84
C ASN A 5 3.03 9.18 13.38
N ASP A 6 1.86 9.73 12.98
CA ASP A 6 1.53 9.99 11.57
C ASP A 6 1.56 11.48 11.21
N TRP A 7 2.14 12.32 12.07
CA TRP A 7 2.27 13.76 11.84
C TRP A 7 2.93 14.13 10.50
N ALA A 8 3.91 13.32 10.08
CA ALA A 8 4.60 13.51 8.82
C ALA A 8 3.70 13.33 7.58
N SER A 9 2.57 12.62 7.71
CA SER A 9 1.59 12.40 6.62
C SER A 9 0.78 13.65 6.26
N ILE A 10 0.80 14.69 7.08
CA ILE A 10 0.06 15.94 6.80
C ILE A 10 0.58 16.63 5.54
N ARG A 11 1.89 16.61 5.29
CA ARG A 11 2.47 17.23 4.09
C ARG A 11 2.06 16.55 2.78
N PRO A 12 2.17 15.21 2.64
CA PRO A 12 1.65 14.50 1.48
C PRO A 12 0.15 14.70 1.28
N ALA A 13 -0.66 14.62 2.36
CA ALA A 13 -2.09 14.87 2.30
C ALA A 13 -2.42 16.29 1.79
N ALA A 14 -1.67 17.31 2.23
CA ALA A 14 -1.82 18.67 1.73
C ALA A 14 -1.45 18.79 0.25
N GLY A 15 -0.52 17.96 -0.25
CA GLY A 15 -0.18 17.86 -1.67
C GLY A 15 -1.37 17.39 -2.50
N VAL A 16 -2.03 16.31 -2.09
CA VAL A 16 -3.23 15.77 -2.76
C VAL A 16 -4.36 16.81 -2.78
N VAL A 17 -4.61 17.49 -1.65
CA VAL A 17 -5.62 18.56 -1.59
C VAL A 17 -5.25 19.72 -2.53
N ARG A 18 -3.98 20.08 -2.60
CA ARG A 18 -3.49 21.14 -3.49
C ARG A 18 -3.72 20.81 -4.96
N ASP A 19 -3.50 19.57 -5.34
CA ASP A 19 -3.75 19.09 -6.71
C ASP A 19 -5.24 19.05 -7.04
N ALA A 20 -6.10 18.77 -6.04
CA ALA A 20 -7.55 18.72 -6.23
C ALA A 20 -8.23 20.10 -6.29
N ILE A 21 -7.84 21.07 -5.46
CA ILE A 21 -8.55 22.35 -5.31
C ILE A 21 -7.66 23.61 -5.54
N GLY A 22 -6.39 23.39 -5.91
CA GLY A 22 -5.43 24.49 -6.18
C GLY A 22 -4.75 25.05 -4.92
N THR A 23 -3.59 25.67 -5.12
CA THR A 23 -2.69 26.13 -4.02
C THR A 23 -3.33 27.17 -3.12
N ALA A 24 -4.03 28.16 -3.70
CA ALA A 24 -4.61 29.26 -2.93
C ALA A 24 -5.69 28.78 -1.96
N LEU A 25 -6.63 27.94 -2.46
CA LEU A 25 -7.73 27.42 -1.65
C LEU A 25 -7.23 26.43 -0.61
N THR A 26 -6.24 25.60 -0.93
CA THR A 26 -5.59 24.68 0.02
C THR A 26 -4.99 25.44 1.20
N ASN A 27 -4.27 26.53 0.96
CA ASN A 27 -3.67 27.33 2.03
C ASN A 27 -4.75 27.94 2.94
N VAL A 28 -5.85 28.44 2.37
CA VAL A 28 -6.99 28.94 3.16
C VAL A 28 -7.59 27.84 4.02
N VAL A 29 -7.82 26.66 3.47
CA VAL A 29 -8.35 25.50 4.21
C VAL A 29 -7.42 25.10 5.34
N LEU A 30 -6.11 25.00 5.09
CA LEU A 30 -5.13 24.64 6.13
C LEU A 30 -5.09 25.68 7.25
N VAL A 31 -5.10 26.97 6.93
CA VAL A 31 -5.16 28.04 7.95
C VAL A 31 -6.45 27.96 8.74
N ALA A 32 -7.61 27.75 8.09
CA ALA A 32 -8.89 27.60 8.76
C ALA A 32 -8.92 26.39 9.72
N ILE A 33 -8.33 25.26 9.33
CA ILE A 33 -8.20 24.07 10.19
C ILE A 33 -7.36 24.42 11.44
N TRP A 34 -6.19 25.06 11.27
CA TRP A 34 -5.32 25.38 12.39
C TRP A 34 -5.96 26.39 13.35
N VAL A 35 -6.65 27.41 12.81
CA VAL A 35 -7.42 28.35 13.62
C VAL A 35 -8.55 27.63 14.36
N GLY A 36 -9.29 26.74 13.70
CA GLY A 36 -10.31 25.94 14.31
C GLY A 36 -9.79 25.06 15.46
N ILE A 37 -8.66 24.39 15.29
CA ILE A 37 -8.00 23.60 16.33
C ILE A 37 -7.59 24.50 17.51
N ALA A 38 -6.98 25.66 17.26
CA ALA A 38 -6.58 26.59 18.30
C ALA A 38 -7.79 27.08 19.10
N LEU A 39 -8.88 27.46 18.45
CA LEU A 39 -10.13 27.88 19.09
C LEU A 39 -10.74 26.73 19.93
N LEU A 40 -10.72 25.51 19.42
CA LEU A 40 -11.21 24.34 20.13
C LEU A 40 -10.41 24.08 21.41
N VAL A 41 -9.07 24.15 21.33
CA VAL A 41 -8.19 24.00 22.50
C VAL A 41 -8.48 25.08 23.55
N VAL A 42 -8.61 26.34 23.13
CA VAL A 42 -8.98 27.44 24.03
C VAL A 42 -10.34 27.20 24.68
N ALA A 43 -11.34 26.80 23.89
CA ALA A 43 -12.69 26.53 24.39
C ALA A 43 -12.72 25.36 25.40
N ILE A 44 -12.02 24.24 25.11
CA ILE A 44 -11.92 23.10 26.03
C ILE A 44 -11.20 23.52 27.32
N THR A 45 -10.11 24.26 27.21
CA THR A 45 -9.36 24.75 28.37
C THR A 45 -10.22 25.68 29.25
N ALA A 46 -10.89 26.65 28.62
CA ALA A 46 -11.81 27.55 29.33
C ALA A 46 -12.96 26.79 29.98
N ALA A 47 -13.59 25.86 29.29
CA ALA A 47 -14.65 25.02 29.83
C ALA A 47 -14.15 24.17 31.02
N THR A 48 -12.98 23.60 30.93
CA THR A 48 -12.35 22.81 32.00
C THR A 48 -12.11 23.68 33.24
N ILE A 49 -11.51 24.86 33.05
CA ILE A 49 -11.30 25.84 34.14
C ILE A 49 -12.64 26.24 34.77
N HIS A 50 -13.65 26.54 33.96
CA HIS A 50 -14.96 26.94 34.43
C HIS A 50 -15.63 25.83 35.24
N VAL A 51 -15.68 24.60 34.69
CA VAL A 51 -16.28 23.44 35.34
C VAL A 51 -15.56 23.10 36.65
N THR A 52 -14.24 23.13 36.68
CA THR A 52 -13.46 22.86 37.89
C THR A 52 -13.67 23.96 38.94
N ALA A 53 -13.76 25.22 38.54
CA ALA A 53 -14.06 26.32 39.45
C ALA A 53 -15.47 26.22 40.05
N VAL A 54 -16.48 25.88 39.24
CA VAL A 54 -17.85 25.68 39.72
C VAL A 54 -17.96 24.44 40.66
N ALA A 55 -17.32 23.32 40.22
CA ALA A 55 -17.29 22.09 41.02
C ALA A 55 -16.59 22.26 42.37
N SER A 56 -15.51 23.04 42.42
CA SER A 56 -14.79 23.33 43.67
C SER A 56 -15.60 24.22 44.63
N ARG A 57 -16.31 25.21 44.07
CA ARG A 57 -17.23 26.10 44.89
C ARG A 57 -18.38 25.34 45.48
N HIS A 58 -18.92 24.33 44.80
CA HIS A 58 -20.08 23.55 45.22
C HIS A 58 -19.74 22.08 45.49
N ARG A 59 -18.58 21.78 46.04
CA ARG A 59 -18.02 20.43 46.19
C ARG A 59 -19.00 19.37 46.68
N ARG A 60 -19.79 19.67 47.77
CA ARG A 60 -20.75 18.69 48.31
C ARG A 60 -21.90 18.39 47.35
N GLY A 61 -22.43 19.41 46.66
CA GLY A 61 -23.48 19.25 45.65
C GLY A 61 -22.96 18.50 44.41
N THR A 62 -21.77 18.85 43.95
CA THR A 62 -21.11 18.18 42.80
C THR A 62 -20.88 16.69 43.05
N VAL A 63 -20.36 16.34 44.23
CA VAL A 63 -20.15 14.92 44.61
C VAL A 63 -21.47 14.16 44.66
N ARG A 64 -22.50 14.73 45.32
CA ARG A 64 -23.84 14.10 45.37
C ARG A 64 -24.47 13.94 44.00
N GLY A 65 -24.37 14.97 43.15
CA GLY A 65 -24.86 14.92 41.77
C GLY A 65 -24.12 13.87 40.92
N LEU A 66 -22.81 13.80 41.05
CA LEU A 66 -21.98 12.81 40.32
C LEU A 66 -22.35 11.38 40.73
N VAL A 67 -22.48 11.14 42.06
CA VAL A 67 -22.90 9.81 42.59
C VAL A 67 -24.29 9.44 42.08
N ALA A 68 -25.26 10.38 42.11
CA ALA A 68 -26.62 10.13 41.61
C ALA A 68 -26.62 9.80 40.09
N VAL A 69 -25.92 10.61 39.29
CA VAL A 69 -25.83 10.38 37.84
C VAL A 69 -25.16 9.04 37.54
N THR A 70 -24.05 8.72 38.24
CA THR A 70 -23.35 7.43 38.06
C THR A 70 -24.24 6.25 38.47
N ALA A 71 -25.01 6.38 39.54
CA ALA A 71 -25.95 5.34 39.98
C ALA A 71 -27.08 5.12 38.97
N VAL A 72 -27.69 6.20 38.45
CA VAL A 72 -28.73 6.13 37.42
C VAL A 72 -28.16 5.53 36.12
N TRP A 73 -26.99 5.96 35.71
CA TRP A 73 -26.32 5.42 34.51
C TRP A 73 -25.97 3.93 34.69
N GLY A 74 -25.43 3.54 35.84
CA GLY A 74 -25.12 2.15 36.16
C GLY A 74 -26.36 1.26 36.17
N LEU A 75 -27.47 1.76 36.76
CA LEU A 75 -28.78 1.05 36.77
C LEU A 75 -29.33 0.90 35.35
N ALA A 76 -29.25 1.95 34.52
CA ALA A 76 -29.70 1.90 33.14
C ALA A 76 -28.85 0.91 32.29
N ALA A 77 -27.55 0.81 32.57
CA ALA A 77 -26.67 -0.17 31.94
C ALA A 77 -26.99 -1.61 32.32
N VAL A 78 -27.21 -1.87 33.60
CA VAL A 78 -27.58 -3.21 34.13
C VAL A 78 -28.94 -3.65 33.59
N LEU A 79 -29.92 -2.73 33.55
CA LEU A 79 -31.26 -3.02 33.05
C LEU A 79 -31.36 -2.99 31.51
N SER A 80 -30.26 -2.71 30.82
CA SER A 80 -30.18 -2.64 29.33
C SER A 80 -31.28 -1.72 28.74
N LEU A 81 -31.58 -0.61 29.41
CA LEU A 81 -32.62 0.32 28.98
C LEU A 81 -32.26 0.94 27.62
N GLN A 82 -33.23 1.02 26.71
CA GLN A 82 -33.09 1.59 25.37
C GLN A 82 -33.98 2.79 25.18
N PHE A 83 -33.51 3.85 24.53
CA PHE A 83 -34.30 5.00 24.14
C PHE A 83 -35.15 4.70 22.89
N THR A 84 -34.59 3.97 21.95
CA THR A 84 -35.23 3.37 20.77
C THR A 84 -34.64 1.99 20.54
N ALA A 85 -35.32 1.13 19.76
CA ALA A 85 -34.79 -0.20 19.44
C ALA A 85 -33.37 -0.10 18.86
N GLY A 86 -32.39 -0.71 19.54
CA GLY A 86 -30.95 -0.68 19.16
C GLY A 86 -30.15 0.52 19.71
N SER A 87 -30.75 1.45 20.48
CA SER A 87 -30.05 2.62 21.06
C SER A 87 -30.06 2.56 22.58
N PRO A 88 -29.08 1.94 23.25
CA PRO A 88 -29.02 1.85 24.70
C PRO A 88 -28.83 3.22 25.33
N ILE A 89 -29.56 3.52 26.43
CA ILE A 89 -29.46 4.76 27.23
C ILE A 89 -28.08 4.84 27.89
N ALA A 90 -27.57 3.70 28.36
CA ALA A 90 -26.24 3.59 28.94
C ALA A 90 -25.40 2.64 28.12
N SER A 91 -24.42 3.17 27.39
CA SER A 91 -23.48 2.40 26.58
C SER A 91 -22.12 2.31 27.25
N THR A 92 -21.55 1.10 27.29
CA THR A 92 -20.14 0.89 27.66
C THR A 92 -19.17 1.23 26.54
N SER A 93 -19.67 1.61 25.36
CA SER A 93 -18.85 1.92 24.17
C SER A 93 -17.84 3.05 24.42
N ALA A 94 -18.22 4.10 25.16
CA ALA A 94 -17.31 5.18 25.53
C ALA A 94 -16.19 4.69 26.47
N THR A 95 -16.50 3.81 27.41
CA THR A 95 -15.49 3.19 28.29
C THR A 95 -14.61 2.24 27.50
N GLY A 96 -15.19 1.42 26.61
CA GLY A 96 -14.46 0.57 25.69
C GLY A 96 -13.51 1.37 24.79
N LEU A 97 -13.99 2.49 24.25
CA LEU A 97 -13.18 3.42 23.46
C LEU A 97 -12.04 4.01 24.31
N ALA A 98 -12.33 4.50 25.51
CA ALA A 98 -11.29 5.04 26.40
C ALA A 98 -10.24 4.00 26.75
N VAL A 99 -10.64 2.78 27.11
CA VAL A 99 -9.71 1.66 27.39
C VAL A 99 -8.90 1.30 26.16
N SER A 100 -9.51 1.26 24.97
CA SER A 100 -8.80 0.98 23.72
C SER A 100 -7.79 2.09 23.39
N GLN A 101 -8.13 3.36 23.63
CA GLN A 101 -7.21 4.49 23.45
C GLN A 101 -6.04 4.45 24.44
N VAL A 102 -6.29 4.11 25.71
CA VAL A 102 -5.21 3.95 26.71
C VAL A 102 -4.29 2.79 26.32
N ARG A 103 -4.82 1.66 25.88
CA ARG A 103 -4.03 0.53 25.37
C ARG A 103 -3.25 0.92 24.11
N ALA A 104 -3.87 1.62 23.18
CA ALA A 104 -3.21 2.12 21.97
C ALA A 104 -2.07 3.08 22.33
N PHE A 105 -2.26 3.97 23.31
CA PHE A 105 -1.23 4.87 23.80
C PHE A 105 -0.08 4.11 24.48
N GLN A 106 -0.37 3.13 25.34
CA GLN A 106 0.65 2.29 25.96
C GLN A 106 1.41 1.46 24.94
N SER A 107 0.71 0.93 23.94
CA SER A 107 1.34 0.22 22.81
C SER A 107 2.25 1.16 22.02
N ALA A 108 1.80 2.37 21.73
CA ALA A 108 2.58 3.39 21.02
C ALA A 108 3.86 3.78 21.76
N LEU A 109 3.87 3.77 23.10
CA LEU A 109 5.06 4.03 23.90
C LEU A 109 6.06 2.86 23.92
N SER A 110 5.59 1.60 23.81
CA SER A 110 6.44 0.40 23.81
C SER A 110 6.84 -0.05 22.40
N ASP A 111 6.08 0.32 21.39
CA ASP A 111 6.26 -0.08 20.00
C ASP A 111 7.62 0.31 19.42
N PRO A 112 8.12 1.54 19.60
CA PRO A 112 9.43 1.93 19.07
C PRO A 112 10.54 1.01 19.52
N ARG A 113 10.57 0.65 20.80
CA ARG A 113 11.63 -0.22 21.35
C ARG A 113 11.62 -1.61 20.74
N ARG A 114 10.41 -2.19 20.57
CA ARG A 114 10.26 -3.52 19.96
C ARG A 114 10.63 -3.49 18.49
N PHE A 115 10.20 -2.45 17.77
CA PHE A 115 10.49 -2.31 16.35
C PHE A 115 11.99 -2.05 16.12
N THR A 116 12.62 -1.14 16.88
CA THR A 116 14.06 -0.92 16.84
C THR A 116 14.84 -2.21 17.12
N GLN A 117 14.38 -3.04 18.07
CA GLN A 117 14.99 -4.34 18.31
C GLN A 117 14.85 -5.26 17.09
N ALA A 118 13.67 -5.31 16.44
CA ALA A 118 13.45 -6.12 15.26
C ALA A 118 14.31 -5.68 14.05
N THR A 119 14.52 -4.36 13.86
CA THR A 119 15.40 -3.85 12.78
C THR A 119 16.89 -4.12 13.05
N ARG A 120 17.31 -4.26 14.31
CA ARG A 120 18.70 -4.53 14.71
C ARG A 120 19.01 -6.01 14.92
N SER A 121 17.98 -6.86 15.01
CA SER A 121 18.18 -8.30 15.15
C SER A 121 18.85 -8.87 13.91
N PRO A 122 19.79 -9.83 14.07
CA PRO A 122 20.37 -10.52 12.92
C PRO A 122 19.28 -11.07 12.02
N ASP A 123 19.41 -10.81 10.73
CA ASP A 123 18.48 -11.31 9.72
C ASP A 123 19.02 -12.63 9.16
N PRO A 124 18.34 -13.77 9.39
CA PRO A 124 18.81 -15.07 8.88
C PRO A 124 18.97 -15.08 7.35
N GLU A 125 18.10 -14.34 6.64
CA GLU A 125 18.13 -14.27 5.18
C GLU A 125 19.40 -13.57 4.65
N ALA A 126 19.92 -12.62 5.41
CA ALA A 126 21.17 -11.95 5.08
C ALA A 126 22.40 -12.88 5.13
N ALA A 127 22.29 -13.99 5.89
CA ALA A 127 23.36 -14.97 6.01
C ALA A 127 23.43 -15.98 4.85
N ILE A 128 22.38 -16.08 4.03
CA ILE A 128 22.35 -17.00 2.87
C ILE A 128 23.46 -16.59 1.89
N PRO A 129 24.33 -17.54 1.47
CA PRO A 129 25.39 -17.25 0.50
C PRO A 129 24.81 -16.73 -0.84
N ALA A 130 25.53 -15.85 -1.50
CA ALA A 130 25.11 -15.31 -2.81
C ALA A 130 24.87 -16.42 -3.87
N SER A 131 25.64 -17.51 -3.82
CA SER A 131 25.47 -18.69 -4.68
C SER A 131 24.13 -19.39 -4.51
N ASP A 132 23.58 -19.32 -3.30
CA ASP A 132 22.39 -20.06 -2.89
C ASP A 132 21.11 -19.21 -2.92
N LEU A 133 21.26 -17.88 -2.95
CA LEU A 133 20.14 -16.94 -3.08
C LEU A 133 19.48 -17.05 -4.47
N LEU A 134 18.15 -17.15 -4.47
CA LEU A 134 17.27 -17.01 -5.64
C LEU A 134 17.66 -17.93 -6.83
N THR A 135 18.24 -19.10 -6.53
CA THR A 135 18.70 -20.08 -7.53
C THR A 135 17.57 -20.56 -8.45
N GLY A 136 16.33 -20.59 -7.94
CA GLY A 136 15.13 -20.97 -8.71
C GLY A 136 14.67 -19.92 -9.72
N LEU A 137 15.24 -18.70 -9.65
CA LEU A 137 14.92 -17.57 -10.52
C LEU A 137 16.07 -17.14 -11.42
N ARG A 138 17.18 -17.89 -11.46
CA ARG A 138 18.34 -17.51 -12.27
C ARG A 138 17.99 -17.30 -13.74
N GLY A 139 18.46 -16.18 -14.31
CA GLY A 139 18.19 -15.78 -15.67
C GLY A 139 16.77 -15.28 -15.92
N LYS A 140 16.00 -15.02 -14.88
CA LYS A 140 14.67 -14.42 -14.97
C LYS A 140 14.71 -12.94 -14.64
N ASP A 141 13.88 -12.16 -15.33
CA ASP A 141 13.52 -10.81 -14.94
C ASP A 141 12.35 -10.89 -13.94
N VAL A 142 12.56 -10.36 -12.76
CA VAL A 142 11.58 -10.43 -11.68
C VAL A 142 11.08 -9.01 -11.40
N LEU A 143 9.85 -8.75 -11.81
CA LEU A 143 9.24 -7.44 -11.66
C LEU A 143 8.15 -7.52 -10.59
N ILE A 144 8.24 -6.65 -9.61
CA ILE A 144 7.22 -6.46 -8.57
C ILE A 144 6.54 -5.13 -8.84
N VAL A 145 5.24 -5.18 -9.16
CA VAL A 145 4.46 -4.00 -9.52
C VAL A 145 3.43 -3.73 -8.42
N PHE A 146 3.52 -2.57 -7.81
CA PHE A 146 2.45 -2.07 -6.96
C PHE A 146 1.42 -1.31 -7.81
N VAL A 147 0.19 -1.82 -7.81
CA VAL A 147 -0.94 -1.13 -8.43
C VAL A 147 -1.60 -0.27 -7.37
N GLU A 148 -1.44 1.03 -7.51
CA GLU A 148 -1.91 2.05 -6.57
C GLU A 148 -3.39 1.87 -6.22
N SER A 149 -3.70 1.82 -4.93
CA SER A 149 -5.06 1.70 -4.38
C SER A 149 -5.85 0.46 -4.85
N TYR A 150 -5.20 -0.60 -5.36
CA TYR A 150 -5.84 -1.82 -5.85
C TYR A 150 -6.24 -2.73 -4.68
N GLY A 151 -7.31 -2.36 -3.98
CA GLY A 151 -7.83 -3.10 -2.84
C GLY A 151 -8.82 -4.21 -3.19
N GLN A 152 -9.17 -5.03 -2.20
CA GLN A 152 -10.19 -6.08 -2.32
C GLN A 152 -11.51 -5.53 -2.86
N VAL A 153 -11.90 -4.30 -2.46
CA VAL A 153 -13.13 -3.65 -2.91
C VAL A 153 -13.17 -3.43 -4.43
N ALA A 154 -12.01 -3.37 -5.10
CA ALA A 154 -11.95 -3.25 -6.55
C ALA A 154 -12.47 -4.49 -7.27
N VAL A 155 -12.23 -5.68 -6.71
CA VAL A 155 -12.61 -6.96 -7.31
C VAL A 155 -13.85 -7.59 -6.68
N ARG A 156 -14.30 -7.11 -5.49
CA ARG A 156 -15.42 -7.73 -4.80
C ARG A 156 -16.27 -6.74 -4.01
N GLY A 157 -17.58 -6.98 -4.03
CA GLY A 157 -18.54 -6.37 -3.10
C GLY A 157 -18.86 -4.89 -3.36
N SER A 158 -18.48 -4.33 -4.51
CA SER A 158 -18.76 -2.95 -4.86
C SER A 158 -19.56 -2.82 -6.16
N SER A 159 -20.14 -1.64 -6.39
CA SER A 159 -20.87 -1.33 -7.63
C SER A 159 -19.95 -1.29 -8.87
N PHE A 160 -18.65 -1.14 -8.70
CA PHE A 160 -17.66 -1.06 -9.77
C PHE A 160 -16.86 -2.35 -9.96
N SER A 161 -16.88 -3.28 -9.00
CA SER A 161 -16.15 -4.54 -9.11
C SER A 161 -16.53 -5.37 -10.36
N PRO A 162 -17.76 -5.41 -10.86
CA PRO A 162 -18.06 -6.15 -12.09
C PRO A 162 -17.26 -5.68 -13.31
N GLY A 163 -16.95 -4.39 -13.41
CA GLY A 163 -16.12 -3.83 -14.48
C GLY A 163 -14.66 -4.26 -14.37
N VAL A 164 -14.10 -4.24 -13.16
CA VAL A 164 -12.73 -4.72 -12.89
C VAL A 164 -12.63 -6.21 -13.13
N ASP A 165 -13.60 -6.99 -12.67
CA ASP A 165 -13.67 -8.43 -12.90
C ASP A 165 -13.73 -8.79 -14.40
N ALA A 166 -14.48 -8.02 -15.19
CA ALA A 166 -14.53 -8.22 -16.64
C ALA A 166 -13.15 -7.99 -17.28
N VAL A 167 -12.40 -6.97 -16.84
CA VAL A 167 -11.02 -6.72 -17.28
C VAL A 167 -10.12 -7.89 -16.87
N LEU A 168 -10.13 -8.31 -15.61
CA LEU A 168 -9.27 -9.39 -15.13
C LEU A 168 -9.55 -10.71 -15.88
N ARG A 169 -10.81 -11.07 -16.12
CA ARG A 169 -11.17 -12.27 -16.91
C ARG A 169 -10.68 -12.16 -18.35
N LYS A 170 -10.90 -11.01 -19.01
CA LYS A 170 -10.44 -10.78 -20.37
C LYS A 170 -8.93 -10.88 -20.47
N GLN A 171 -8.23 -10.21 -19.58
CA GLN A 171 -6.77 -10.20 -19.58
C GLN A 171 -6.16 -11.56 -19.22
N ASN A 172 -6.78 -12.29 -18.28
CA ASN A 172 -6.38 -13.66 -17.99
C ASN A 172 -6.52 -14.58 -19.20
N ALA A 173 -7.62 -14.48 -19.94
CA ALA A 173 -7.82 -15.27 -21.17
C ALA A 173 -6.79 -14.91 -22.25
N MET A 174 -6.46 -13.62 -22.41
CA MET A 174 -5.43 -13.17 -23.35
C MET A 174 -4.03 -13.71 -22.96
N LEU A 175 -3.65 -13.58 -21.70
CA LEU A 175 -2.38 -14.08 -21.18
C LEU A 175 -2.27 -15.60 -21.34
N THR A 176 -3.29 -16.37 -20.92
CA THR A 176 -3.30 -17.83 -21.07
C THR A 176 -3.26 -18.26 -22.53
N GLY A 177 -4.00 -17.59 -23.40
CA GLY A 177 -3.97 -17.82 -24.86
C GLY A 177 -2.58 -17.52 -25.48
N ALA A 178 -1.80 -16.63 -24.88
CA ALA A 178 -0.42 -16.34 -25.25
C ALA A 178 0.62 -17.23 -24.52
N GLY A 179 0.19 -18.28 -23.78
CA GLY A 179 1.07 -19.24 -23.11
C GLY A 179 1.59 -18.79 -21.73
N TRP A 180 1.03 -17.75 -21.13
CA TRP A 180 1.31 -17.37 -19.76
C TRP A 180 0.47 -18.16 -18.76
N SER A 181 1.05 -18.45 -17.62
CA SER A 181 0.34 -19.00 -16.46
C SER A 181 0.17 -17.91 -15.41
N THR A 182 -0.97 -17.93 -14.73
CA THR A 182 -1.34 -16.91 -13.74
C THR A 182 -1.85 -17.59 -12.48
N GLN A 183 -1.44 -17.07 -11.31
CA GLN A 183 -2.00 -17.46 -10.02
C GLN A 183 -2.22 -16.21 -9.16
N SER A 184 -3.15 -16.28 -8.21
CA SER A 184 -3.49 -15.16 -7.33
C SER A 184 -3.88 -15.59 -5.93
N ALA A 185 -3.74 -14.66 -4.99
CA ALA A 185 -4.10 -14.78 -3.58
C ALA A 185 -4.42 -13.40 -3.00
N TRP A 186 -4.57 -13.32 -1.68
CA TRP A 186 -4.73 -12.08 -0.93
C TRP A 186 -3.52 -11.82 -0.04
N VAL A 187 -3.15 -10.55 0.11
CA VAL A 187 -2.22 -10.11 1.16
C VAL A 187 -2.84 -8.98 1.97
N THR A 188 -2.62 -9.02 3.28
CA THR A 188 -3.06 -7.94 4.17
C THR A 188 -2.00 -6.85 4.20
N SER A 189 -2.36 -5.64 3.76
CA SER A 189 -1.48 -4.47 3.75
C SER A 189 -1.37 -3.82 5.14
N PRO A 190 -0.22 -3.22 5.48
CA PRO A 190 -0.04 -2.49 6.74
C PRO A 190 -0.76 -1.14 6.74
N THR A 191 -1.17 -0.63 5.58
CA THR A 191 -1.78 0.69 5.42
C THR A 191 -3.13 0.63 4.72
N PHE A 192 -3.88 1.74 4.75
CA PHE A 192 -5.22 1.84 4.21
C PHE A 192 -5.49 3.27 3.73
N GLY A 193 -5.93 3.42 2.49
CA GLY A 193 -6.35 4.70 1.92
C GLY A 193 -5.21 5.68 1.62
N GLY A 194 -3.96 5.20 1.58
CA GLY A 194 -2.77 6.00 1.28
C GLY A 194 -1.54 5.54 2.06
N ILE A 195 -0.46 6.29 1.91
CA ILE A 195 0.84 6.05 2.56
C ILE A 195 1.50 4.77 2.02
N SER A 196 1.55 4.64 0.70
CA SER A 196 1.98 3.46 -0.06
C SER A 196 3.38 2.98 0.32
N TRP A 197 4.31 3.89 0.67
CA TRP A 197 5.67 3.53 1.11
C TRP A 197 5.72 2.63 2.36
N LEU A 198 4.64 2.56 3.17
CA LEU A 198 4.54 1.62 4.28
C LEU A 198 4.32 0.17 3.79
N ALA A 199 3.55 0.00 2.72
CA ALA A 199 3.35 -1.30 2.08
C ALA A 199 4.64 -1.76 1.40
N HIS A 200 5.26 -0.89 0.59
CA HIS A 200 6.52 -1.17 -0.10
C HIS A 200 7.62 -1.58 0.90
N SER A 201 7.82 -0.78 1.94
CA SER A 201 8.81 -1.07 2.97
C SER A 201 8.50 -2.34 3.77
N THR A 202 7.23 -2.67 3.96
CA THR A 202 6.81 -3.92 4.61
C THR A 202 7.18 -5.13 3.76
N LEU A 203 6.85 -5.10 2.47
CA LEU A 203 7.19 -6.18 1.54
C LEU A 203 8.71 -6.34 1.42
N GLN A 204 9.45 -5.25 1.25
CA GLN A 204 10.90 -5.24 1.08
C GLN A 204 11.66 -5.71 2.33
N SER A 205 11.25 -5.30 3.52
CA SER A 205 11.97 -5.59 4.76
C SER A 205 11.55 -6.87 5.47
N GLY A 206 10.35 -7.39 5.18
CA GLY A 206 9.73 -8.48 5.95
C GLY A 206 9.39 -8.09 7.39
N LEU A 207 9.19 -6.79 7.66
CA LEU A 207 8.77 -6.25 8.94
C LEU A 207 7.46 -5.47 8.74
N TRP A 208 6.57 -5.52 9.74
CA TRP A 208 5.29 -4.82 9.67
C TRP A 208 5.45 -3.32 9.91
N VAL A 209 5.49 -2.54 8.84
CA VAL A 209 5.70 -1.09 8.84
C VAL A 209 4.35 -0.39 8.63
N ASN A 210 3.67 -0.06 9.71
CA ASN A 210 2.32 0.52 9.68
C ASN A 210 2.26 1.96 10.22
N SER A 211 3.41 2.63 10.31
CA SER A 211 3.49 4.04 10.70
C SER A 211 4.75 4.71 10.13
N ASN A 212 4.70 6.03 9.98
CA ASN A 212 5.86 6.80 9.54
C ASN A 212 7.04 6.70 10.52
N GLN A 213 6.76 6.54 11.81
CA GLN A 213 7.82 6.33 12.80
C GLN A 213 8.58 5.04 12.50
N ARG A 214 7.88 3.91 12.29
CA ARG A 214 8.50 2.64 11.93
C ARG A 214 9.25 2.72 10.60
N TYR A 215 8.68 3.42 9.61
CA TYR A 215 9.36 3.65 8.34
C TYR A 215 10.69 4.39 8.54
N ASN A 216 10.68 5.50 9.29
CA ASN A 216 11.88 6.28 9.55
C ASN A 216 12.95 5.48 10.33
N GLU A 217 12.53 4.65 11.29
CA GLU A 217 13.43 3.74 12.03
C GLU A 217 13.99 2.65 11.11
N LEU A 218 13.17 2.12 10.22
CA LEU A 218 13.58 1.09 9.26
C LEU A 218 14.63 1.62 8.31
N VAL A 219 14.37 2.74 7.61
CA VAL A 219 15.28 3.28 6.60
C VAL A 219 16.58 3.84 7.19
N ALA A 220 16.62 4.08 8.50
CA ALA A 220 17.83 4.41 9.24
C ALA A 220 18.60 3.16 9.74
N SER A 221 18.12 1.96 9.48
CA SER A 221 18.73 0.69 9.91
C SER A 221 19.53 0.02 8.79
N GLN A 222 20.16 -1.11 9.10
CA GLN A 222 20.84 -1.98 8.14
C GLN A 222 20.02 -3.25 7.86
N ARG A 223 18.68 -3.14 7.90
CA ARG A 223 17.79 -4.28 7.64
C ARG A 223 17.97 -4.75 6.21
N PHE A 224 18.27 -6.03 6.04
CA PHE A 224 18.40 -6.69 4.75
C PHE A 224 17.06 -6.69 4.01
N THR A 225 17.02 -6.17 2.79
CA THR A 225 15.82 -6.03 1.99
C THR A 225 15.71 -7.10 0.90
N LEU A 226 14.56 -7.19 0.26
CA LEU A 226 14.40 -8.06 -0.90
C LEU A 226 15.28 -7.59 -2.06
N SER A 227 15.38 -6.27 -2.30
CA SER A 227 16.31 -5.71 -3.29
C SER A 227 17.78 -6.05 -2.99
N ASP A 228 18.21 -6.04 -1.70
CA ASP A 228 19.54 -6.51 -1.31
C ASP A 228 19.77 -7.97 -1.67
N ALA A 229 18.78 -8.83 -1.46
CA ALA A 229 18.88 -10.25 -1.80
C ALA A 229 19.10 -10.46 -3.29
N PHE A 230 18.35 -9.76 -4.13
CA PHE A 230 18.52 -9.80 -5.58
C PHE A 230 19.87 -9.24 -6.02
N LYS A 231 20.26 -8.08 -5.50
CA LYS A 231 21.57 -7.48 -5.77
C LYS A 231 22.72 -8.41 -5.36
N LYS A 232 22.65 -8.98 -4.17
CA LYS A 232 23.62 -9.96 -3.66
C LYS A 232 23.69 -11.21 -4.56
N ALA A 233 22.56 -11.63 -5.13
CA ALA A 233 22.47 -12.77 -6.04
C ALA A 233 22.87 -12.44 -7.49
N GLY A 234 23.17 -11.16 -7.81
CA GLY A 234 23.73 -10.72 -9.09
C GLY A 234 22.75 -10.09 -10.08
N TRP A 235 21.51 -9.80 -9.66
CA TRP A 235 20.57 -9.02 -10.48
C TRP A 235 20.94 -7.54 -10.53
N HIS A 236 20.58 -6.88 -11.62
CA HIS A 236 20.49 -5.42 -11.69
C HIS A 236 19.19 -5.00 -10.99
N THR A 237 19.28 -4.11 -10.00
CA THR A 237 18.13 -3.74 -9.17
C THR A 237 17.64 -2.33 -9.48
N VAL A 238 16.35 -2.19 -9.72
CA VAL A 238 15.72 -0.95 -10.20
C VAL A 238 14.50 -0.61 -9.34
N ALA A 239 14.31 0.68 -9.03
CA ALA A 239 13.04 1.22 -8.59
C ALA A 239 12.53 2.24 -9.63
N ASP A 240 11.26 2.14 -9.98
CA ASP A 240 10.57 3.07 -10.88
C ASP A 240 9.30 3.59 -10.22
N ASP A 241 9.42 4.76 -9.58
CA ASP A 241 8.30 5.48 -8.97
C ASP A 241 8.13 6.84 -9.65
N PRO A 242 7.09 7.01 -10.48
CA PRO A 242 6.79 8.27 -11.15
C PRO A 242 6.57 9.47 -10.22
N THR A 243 6.31 9.24 -8.92
CA THR A 243 6.02 10.30 -7.95
C THR A 243 7.21 10.71 -7.11
N ASP A 244 8.29 9.95 -7.16
CA ASP A 244 9.47 10.19 -6.34
C ASP A 244 10.18 11.53 -6.67
N SER A 245 10.86 12.05 -5.63
CA SER A 245 11.71 13.22 -5.74
C SER A 245 13.01 12.90 -6.49
N ARG A 246 13.68 13.93 -7.03
CA ARG A 246 14.98 13.76 -7.71
C ARG A 246 16.06 13.05 -6.87
N ASN A 247 15.97 13.17 -5.55
CA ASN A 247 16.97 12.69 -4.60
C ASN A 247 16.31 11.79 -3.54
N TRP A 248 15.70 10.69 -3.96
CA TRP A 248 15.14 9.73 -3.01
C TRP A 248 16.26 8.91 -2.35
N LYS A 249 16.77 9.45 -1.24
CA LYS A 249 17.88 8.82 -0.49
C LYS A 249 17.60 7.39 -0.02
N PRO A 250 16.41 7.04 0.50
CA PRO A 250 16.17 5.64 0.89
C PRO A 250 16.40 4.64 -0.25
N GLY A 251 16.13 5.01 -1.50
CA GLY A 251 16.36 4.14 -2.64
C GLY A 251 17.83 3.73 -2.81
N THR A 252 18.76 4.66 -2.58
CA THR A 252 20.20 4.41 -2.71
C THR A 252 20.87 3.99 -1.40
N GLU A 253 20.44 4.56 -0.27
CA GLU A 253 21.12 4.40 1.02
C GLU A 253 20.57 3.24 1.86
N PHE A 254 19.33 2.81 1.61
CA PHE A 254 18.66 1.74 2.35
C PHE A 254 18.25 0.54 1.48
N TYR A 255 17.55 0.78 0.35
CA TYR A 255 17.16 -0.30 -0.57
C TYR A 255 18.28 -0.70 -1.54
N HIS A 256 19.32 0.12 -1.66
CA HIS A 256 20.52 -0.10 -2.47
C HIS A 256 20.23 -0.42 -3.95
N TYR A 257 19.15 0.15 -4.53
CA TYR A 257 18.86 0.01 -5.94
C TYR A 257 20.02 0.54 -6.79
N ASP A 258 20.34 -0.14 -7.88
CA ASP A 258 21.38 0.28 -8.83
C ASP A 258 20.89 1.44 -9.70
N GLN A 259 19.58 1.47 -9.99
CA GLN A 259 18.95 2.51 -10.81
C GLN A 259 17.63 2.98 -10.16
N LEU A 260 17.40 4.29 -10.22
CA LEU A 260 16.14 4.92 -9.77
C LEU A 260 15.54 5.70 -10.94
N TYR A 261 14.28 5.42 -11.27
CA TYR A 261 13.48 6.18 -12.22
C TYR A 261 12.38 6.96 -11.52
N ASN A 262 12.11 8.16 -12.04
CA ASN A 262 11.04 9.04 -11.59
C ASN A 262 10.64 10.00 -12.72
N GLN A 263 9.65 10.84 -12.50
CA GLN A 263 9.15 11.80 -13.50
C GLN A 263 10.22 12.70 -14.14
N PHE A 264 11.39 12.86 -13.52
CA PHE A 264 12.43 13.79 -13.97
C PHE A 264 13.48 13.15 -14.87
N ASN A 265 13.57 11.81 -14.91
CA ASN A 265 14.64 11.12 -15.65
C ASN A 265 14.14 10.05 -16.63
N VAL A 266 12.83 9.78 -16.71
CA VAL A 266 12.26 8.84 -17.69
C VAL A 266 11.95 9.46 -19.05
N GLY A 267 12.14 10.79 -19.22
CA GLY A 267 11.97 11.47 -20.49
C GLY A 267 10.51 11.75 -20.89
N TYR A 268 9.58 11.72 -19.96
CA TYR A 268 8.17 12.04 -20.20
C TYR A 268 7.96 13.50 -20.59
N ARG A 269 7.19 13.73 -21.67
CA ARG A 269 6.86 15.07 -22.20
C ARG A 269 5.36 15.32 -22.33
N GLY A 270 4.54 14.33 -22.01
CA GLY A 270 3.10 14.42 -22.04
C GLY A 270 2.48 15.20 -20.89
N PRO A 271 1.16 15.25 -20.80
CA PRO A 271 0.43 16.00 -19.79
C PRO A 271 0.38 15.27 -18.44
N LYS A 272 0.21 16.03 -17.38
CA LYS A 272 -0.08 15.49 -16.06
C LYS A 272 -1.57 15.10 -15.94
N PHE A 273 -1.83 13.98 -15.27
CA PHE A 273 -3.17 13.48 -14.95
C PHE A 273 -3.46 13.63 -13.45
N SER A 274 -3.72 14.87 -13.01
CA SER A 274 -3.88 15.24 -11.59
C SER A 274 -2.66 14.86 -10.75
N TYR A 275 -2.78 13.94 -9.79
CA TYR A 275 -1.66 13.46 -8.99
C TYR A 275 -0.65 12.66 -9.84
N SER A 276 -1.15 11.81 -10.72
CA SER A 276 -0.29 11.02 -11.61
C SER A 276 0.49 11.92 -12.56
N GLN A 277 1.80 11.81 -12.51
CA GLN A 277 2.71 12.62 -13.33
C GLN A 277 2.71 12.16 -14.79
N MET A 278 2.46 10.86 -15.01
CA MET A 278 2.38 10.22 -16.33
C MET A 278 1.44 9.02 -16.26
N PRO A 279 0.83 8.60 -17.39
CA PRO A 279 0.03 7.37 -17.44
C PRO A 279 0.87 6.12 -17.17
N ASP A 280 0.32 5.10 -16.50
CA ASP A 280 1.01 3.83 -16.24
C ASP A 280 1.50 3.17 -17.53
N GLN A 281 0.77 3.33 -18.63
CA GLN A 281 1.21 2.86 -19.94
C GLN A 281 2.56 3.48 -20.35
N TYR A 282 2.80 4.74 -20.03
CA TYR A 282 4.11 5.36 -20.31
C TYR A 282 5.19 4.82 -19.38
N THR A 283 4.90 4.66 -18.08
CA THR A 283 5.82 4.07 -17.11
C THR A 283 6.35 2.72 -17.62
N PHE A 284 5.46 1.81 -17.99
CA PHE A 284 5.87 0.50 -18.52
C PHE A 284 6.64 0.60 -19.86
N ALA A 285 6.24 1.49 -20.75
CA ALA A 285 6.95 1.70 -22.02
C ALA A 285 8.36 2.28 -21.82
N ALA A 286 8.50 3.21 -20.85
CA ALA A 286 9.78 3.80 -20.50
C ALA A 286 10.70 2.77 -19.83
N PHE A 287 10.17 2.01 -18.87
CA PHE A 287 10.88 0.93 -18.21
C PHE A 287 11.43 -0.09 -19.23
N GLN A 288 10.57 -0.55 -20.16
CA GLN A 288 10.99 -1.48 -21.21
C GLN A 288 12.13 -0.93 -22.07
N ARG A 289 12.05 0.33 -22.47
CA ARG A 289 13.11 0.97 -23.30
C ARG A 289 14.43 1.11 -22.56
N ASN A 290 14.36 1.37 -21.25
CA ASN A 290 15.56 1.68 -20.46
C ASN A 290 16.23 0.42 -19.92
N GLU A 291 15.46 -0.59 -19.51
CA GLU A 291 15.97 -1.73 -18.74
C GLU A 291 15.88 -3.08 -19.48
N LEU A 292 14.85 -3.28 -20.31
CA LEU A 292 14.60 -4.58 -20.93
C LEU A 292 15.05 -4.61 -22.41
N THR A 293 16.19 -4.01 -22.68
CA THR A 293 16.80 -4.07 -24.02
C THR A 293 17.47 -5.42 -24.27
N ARG A 294 17.64 -5.78 -25.54
CA ARG A 294 18.24 -7.07 -25.90
C ARG A 294 19.62 -7.26 -25.28
N GLY A 295 19.80 -8.35 -24.53
CA GLY A 295 21.07 -8.73 -23.92
C GLY A 295 21.36 -8.07 -22.56
N HIS A 296 20.35 -7.47 -21.92
CA HIS A 296 20.48 -6.95 -20.55
C HIS A 296 20.79 -8.07 -19.54
N LYS A 297 21.35 -7.70 -18.41
CA LYS A 297 21.46 -8.59 -17.24
C LYS A 297 20.06 -8.86 -16.66
N PRO A 298 19.86 -9.99 -15.97
CA PRO A 298 18.62 -10.19 -15.24
C PRO A 298 18.29 -8.98 -14.36
N VAL A 299 17.07 -8.48 -14.47
CA VAL A 299 16.57 -7.31 -13.75
C VAL A 299 15.66 -7.75 -12.62
N MET A 300 15.82 -7.15 -11.45
CA MET A 300 14.79 -7.09 -10.42
C MET A 300 14.30 -5.65 -10.35
N ALA A 301 13.01 -5.44 -10.52
CA ALA A 301 12.46 -4.10 -10.38
C ALA A 301 11.25 -4.05 -9.43
N GLU A 302 11.15 -2.97 -8.67
CA GLU A 302 9.93 -2.49 -8.07
C GLU A 302 9.41 -1.34 -8.91
N ILE A 303 8.16 -1.45 -9.37
CA ILE A 303 7.53 -0.47 -10.25
C ILE A 303 6.21 -0.04 -9.64
N ASP A 304 6.01 1.25 -9.48
CA ASP A 304 4.81 1.83 -8.91
C ASP A 304 3.93 2.44 -10.00
N THR A 305 2.65 2.04 -10.02
CA THR A 305 1.67 2.70 -10.89
C THR A 305 1.01 3.86 -10.15
N THR A 306 0.56 4.86 -10.88
CA THR A 306 0.01 6.08 -10.28
C THR A 306 -1.32 6.51 -10.89
N SER A 307 -1.76 5.90 -12.00
CA SER A 307 -2.99 6.31 -12.69
C SER A 307 -4.26 6.02 -11.89
N SER A 308 -4.20 5.12 -10.92
CA SER A 308 -5.30 4.81 -9.99
C SER A 308 -5.21 5.55 -8.65
N HIS A 309 -4.30 6.55 -8.55
CA HIS A 309 -4.20 7.39 -7.36
C HIS A 309 -5.36 8.40 -7.29
N LEU A 310 -5.83 8.66 -6.06
CA LEU A 310 -6.75 9.76 -5.76
C LEU A 310 -6.19 11.10 -6.33
N PRO A 311 -7.01 11.95 -7.01
CA PRO A 311 -8.48 12.00 -7.01
C PRO A 311 -9.18 11.24 -8.17
N TRP A 312 -8.54 10.31 -8.87
CA TRP A 312 -9.07 9.44 -9.92
C TRP A 312 -9.61 10.15 -11.18
N ALA A 313 -9.27 11.41 -11.37
CA ALA A 313 -9.64 12.18 -12.57
C ALA A 313 -8.65 13.36 -12.75
N PRO A 314 -8.35 13.74 -14.00
CA PRO A 314 -8.74 13.09 -15.27
C PRO A 314 -8.12 11.70 -15.42
N LEU A 315 -8.75 10.82 -16.21
CA LEU A 315 -8.26 9.47 -16.49
C LEU A 315 -7.57 9.41 -17.85
N PRO A 316 -6.41 8.74 -17.93
CA PRO A 316 -5.83 8.41 -19.23
C PRO A 316 -6.59 7.29 -19.93
N THR A 317 -6.42 7.21 -21.25
CA THR A 317 -6.92 6.12 -22.09
C THR A 317 -5.75 5.44 -22.80
N MET A 318 -5.89 4.13 -23.04
CA MET A 318 -4.86 3.36 -23.74
C MET A 318 -4.68 3.86 -25.17
N VAL A 319 -3.40 3.92 -25.57
CA VAL A 319 -2.99 4.19 -26.95
C VAL A 319 -2.24 2.97 -27.51
N PRO A 320 -2.06 2.83 -28.85
CA PRO A 320 -1.21 1.77 -29.38
C PRO A 320 0.22 1.84 -28.78
N TRP A 321 0.78 0.72 -28.34
CA TRP A 321 2.09 0.66 -27.68
C TRP A 321 3.19 1.30 -28.50
N ASN A 322 3.21 1.07 -29.82
CA ASN A 322 4.19 1.66 -30.75
C ASN A 322 4.01 3.17 -30.98
N LYS A 323 2.99 3.78 -30.38
CA LYS A 323 2.71 5.23 -30.47
C LYS A 323 2.98 5.97 -29.17
N VAL A 324 3.30 5.27 -28.08
CA VAL A 324 3.54 5.90 -26.76
C VAL A 324 4.65 6.96 -26.84
N GLY A 325 5.76 6.66 -27.54
CA GLY A 325 6.83 7.62 -27.79
C GLY A 325 7.38 8.29 -26.52
N ASP A 326 7.46 9.60 -26.53
CA ASP A 326 7.84 10.45 -25.39
C ASP A 326 6.64 10.85 -24.50
N GLY A 327 5.46 10.35 -24.78
CA GLY A 327 4.24 10.63 -24.04
C GLY A 327 3.40 11.81 -24.56
N SER A 328 3.88 12.56 -25.56
CA SER A 328 3.11 13.69 -26.12
C SER A 328 1.78 13.27 -26.78
N ILE A 329 1.66 11.99 -27.14
CA ILE A 329 0.37 11.43 -27.66
C ILE A 329 -0.78 11.57 -26.67
N PHE A 330 -0.48 11.69 -25.38
CA PHE A 330 -1.47 11.84 -24.31
C PHE A 330 -1.94 13.29 -24.13
N ASP A 331 -1.34 14.29 -24.80
CA ASP A 331 -1.65 15.72 -24.62
C ASP A 331 -3.14 16.08 -24.67
N PRO A 332 -3.95 15.53 -25.59
CA PRO A 332 -5.37 15.90 -25.66
C PRO A 332 -6.23 15.23 -24.57
N GLN A 333 -5.75 14.18 -23.91
CA GLN A 333 -6.59 13.33 -23.10
C GLN A 333 -7.11 13.98 -21.81
N PRO A 334 -6.35 14.79 -21.04
CA PRO A 334 -6.90 15.44 -19.85
C PRO A 334 -8.11 16.33 -20.15
N ALA A 335 -8.11 17.01 -21.30
CA ALA A 335 -9.24 17.84 -21.72
C ALA A 335 -10.46 17.04 -22.20
N GLN A 336 -10.28 15.76 -22.53
CA GLN A 336 -11.33 14.83 -22.96
C GLN A 336 -11.92 14.04 -21.80
N SER A 337 -11.32 14.12 -20.61
CA SER A 337 -11.79 13.45 -19.40
C SER A 337 -12.50 14.45 -18.47
N GLU A 338 -13.36 13.95 -17.59
CA GLU A 338 -13.93 14.75 -16.51
C GLU A 338 -12.83 15.26 -15.56
N THR A 339 -13.05 16.45 -15.02
CA THR A 339 -12.14 17.01 -14.02
C THR A 339 -12.39 16.41 -12.64
N SER A 340 -11.36 16.38 -11.78
CA SER A 340 -11.51 15.95 -10.39
C SER A 340 -12.59 16.72 -9.64
N THR A 341 -12.68 18.04 -9.87
CA THR A 341 -13.71 18.89 -9.26
C THR A 341 -15.12 18.47 -9.65
N THR A 342 -15.34 18.04 -10.89
CA THR A 342 -16.66 17.53 -11.34
C THR A 342 -16.95 16.17 -10.73
N VAL A 343 -15.99 15.25 -10.78
CA VAL A 343 -16.13 13.89 -10.26
C VAL A 343 -16.47 13.89 -8.77
N TRP A 344 -15.82 14.73 -8.00
CA TRP A 344 -15.99 14.77 -6.52
C TRP A 344 -17.28 15.46 -6.04
N ARG A 345 -18.10 15.97 -6.94
CA ARG A 345 -19.45 16.47 -6.59
C ARG A 345 -20.43 15.35 -6.23
N ASN A 346 -20.17 14.12 -6.69
CA ASN A 346 -21.06 12.99 -6.49
C ASN A 346 -20.27 11.73 -6.12
N GLN A 347 -20.62 11.14 -4.98
CA GLN A 347 -19.95 9.95 -4.44
C GLN A 347 -20.01 8.73 -5.38
N ASN A 348 -21.12 8.54 -6.11
CA ASN A 348 -21.22 7.44 -7.06
C ASN A 348 -20.29 7.64 -8.24
N THR A 349 -20.14 8.89 -8.70
CA THR A 349 -19.19 9.24 -9.76
C THR A 349 -17.74 8.99 -9.28
N VAL A 350 -17.40 9.36 -8.04
CA VAL A 350 -16.09 9.05 -7.46
C VAL A 350 -15.79 7.55 -7.49
N ARG A 351 -16.74 6.73 -7.04
CA ARG A 351 -16.61 5.26 -7.06
C ARG A 351 -16.47 4.71 -8.48
N GLN A 352 -17.22 5.23 -9.42
CA GLN A 352 -17.14 4.86 -10.84
C GLN A 352 -15.74 5.17 -11.39
N PHE A 353 -15.23 6.38 -11.19
CA PHE A 353 -13.93 6.80 -11.68
C PHE A 353 -12.77 6.02 -11.02
N TYR A 354 -12.88 5.71 -9.72
CA TYR A 354 -11.96 4.77 -9.10
C TYR A 354 -11.96 3.41 -9.81
N GLY A 355 -13.13 2.81 -10.04
CA GLY A 355 -13.23 1.53 -10.75
C GLY A 355 -12.64 1.59 -12.17
N MET A 356 -12.87 2.69 -12.89
CA MET A 356 -12.30 2.91 -14.22
C MET A 356 -10.77 3.08 -14.18
N SER A 357 -10.23 3.75 -13.16
CA SER A 357 -8.78 3.92 -13.00
C SER A 357 -8.07 2.58 -12.75
N ILE A 358 -8.64 1.73 -11.90
CA ILE A 358 -8.12 0.37 -11.69
C ILE A 358 -8.19 -0.46 -12.99
N GLN A 359 -9.30 -0.36 -13.74
CA GLN A 359 -9.42 -1.03 -15.04
C GLN A 359 -8.33 -0.56 -16.02
N TYR A 360 -8.02 0.73 -16.04
CA TYR A 360 -6.94 1.28 -16.85
C TYR A 360 -5.58 0.71 -16.43
N SER A 361 -5.21 0.82 -15.15
CA SER A 361 -3.92 0.35 -14.64
C SER A 361 -3.71 -1.15 -14.90
N LEU A 362 -4.72 -1.98 -14.62
CA LEU A 362 -4.66 -3.41 -14.91
C LEU A 362 -4.58 -3.72 -16.40
N THR A 363 -5.26 -2.96 -17.25
CA THR A 363 -5.19 -3.12 -18.71
C THR A 363 -3.80 -2.72 -19.21
N ALA A 364 -3.25 -1.60 -18.76
CA ALA A 364 -1.91 -1.18 -19.11
C ALA A 364 -0.87 -2.24 -18.73
N LEU A 365 -0.87 -2.70 -17.48
CA LEU A 365 0.05 -3.71 -16.98
C LEU A 365 -0.02 -5.02 -17.78
N THR A 366 -1.21 -5.59 -17.91
CA THR A 366 -1.37 -6.92 -18.51
C THR A 366 -1.19 -6.93 -20.03
N SER A 367 -1.59 -5.85 -20.72
CA SER A 367 -1.32 -5.70 -22.14
C SER A 367 0.16 -5.47 -22.42
N TRP A 368 0.88 -4.79 -21.50
CA TRP A 368 2.34 -4.65 -21.60
C TRP A 368 3.06 -5.99 -21.52
N VAL A 369 2.64 -6.91 -20.65
CA VAL A 369 3.20 -8.26 -20.58
C VAL A 369 3.09 -8.99 -21.92
N THR A 370 1.96 -8.81 -22.61
CA THR A 370 1.74 -9.41 -23.93
C THR A 370 2.61 -8.73 -25.00
N GLU A 371 2.76 -7.41 -24.94
CA GLU A 371 3.60 -6.63 -25.86
C GLU A 371 5.09 -6.95 -25.66
N LEU A 372 5.57 -6.98 -24.41
CA LEU A 372 6.95 -7.33 -24.06
C LEU A 372 7.31 -8.75 -24.53
N ASN A 373 6.39 -9.68 -24.36
CA ASN A 373 6.50 -11.08 -24.82
C ASN A 373 7.80 -11.79 -24.40
N ASP A 374 8.36 -11.45 -23.25
CA ASP A 374 9.61 -12.03 -22.74
C ASP A 374 9.34 -13.35 -22.00
N PRO A 375 9.87 -14.50 -22.47
CA PRO A 375 9.68 -15.79 -21.82
C PRO A 375 10.39 -15.91 -20.46
N ASN A 376 11.30 -14.99 -20.15
CA ASN A 376 12.02 -14.97 -18.89
C ASN A 376 11.34 -14.12 -17.81
N LEU A 377 10.27 -13.41 -18.15
CA LEU A 377 9.55 -12.57 -17.21
C LEU A 377 8.87 -13.40 -16.12
N VAL A 378 9.06 -12.97 -14.88
CA VAL A 378 8.29 -13.31 -13.69
C VAL A 378 7.72 -12.02 -13.14
N LEU A 379 6.47 -11.74 -13.45
CA LEU A 379 5.77 -10.58 -12.96
C LEU A 379 4.96 -10.94 -11.71
N ILE A 380 5.16 -10.21 -10.63
CA ILE A 380 4.31 -10.23 -9.43
C ILE A 380 3.69 -8.85 -9.34
N PHE A 381 2.36 -8.77 -9.27
CA PHE A 381 1.71 -7.48 -9.05
C PHE A 381 0.67 -7.59 -7.93
N MET A 382 0.53 -6.52 -7.19
CA MET A 382 -0.36 -6.45 -6.05
C MET A 382 -0.86 -5.03 -5.81
N GLY A 383 -1.91 -4.89 -5.03
CA GLY A 383 -2.25 -3.58 -4.48
C GLY A 383 -1.32 -3.20 -3.33
N ASP A 384 -1.07 -1.93 -3.18
CA ASP A 384 -0.38 -1.38 -2.02
C ASP A 384 -1.31 -1.25 -0.81
N HIS A 385 -2.55 -0.83 -1.01
CA HIS A 385 -3.59 -0.69 0.00
C HIS A 385 -5.01 -0.64 -0.59
N GLN A 386 -6.02 -0.73 0.27
CA GLN A 386 -7.40 -0.39 -0.08
C GLN A 386 -7.52 1.11 -0.40
N PRO A 387 -8.44 1.52 -1.29
CA PRO A 387 -8.71 2.93 -1.52
C PRO A 387 -9.29 3.60 -0.26
N HIS A 388 -9.26 4.93 -0.25
CA HIS A 388 -9.87 5.75 0.80
C HIS A 388 -11.32 5.33 1.11
N THR A 389 -11.76 5.49 2.37
CA THR A 389 -13.09 5.06 2.86
C THR A 389 -14.27 5.65 2.10
N ALA A 390 -14.10 6.78 1.40
CA ALA A 390 -15.09 7.32 0.47
C ALA A 390 -15.46 6.31 -0.63
N VAL A 391 -14.55 5.44 -1.01
CA VAL A 391 -14.75 4.39 -2.03
C VAL A 391 -15.02 3.03 -1.40
N SER A 392 -14.17 2.59 -0.48
CA SER A 392 -14.25 1.27 0.15
C SER A 392 -15.40 1.13 1.15
N GLY A 393 -15.90 2.25 1.68
CA GLY A 393 -16.88 2.24 2.75
C GLY A 393 -16.29 1.94 4.13
N PRO A 394 -17.10 2.02 5.20
CA PRO A 394 -16.66 1.69 6.54
C PRO A 394 -16.50 0.18 6.71
N GLY A 395 -15.47 -0.24 7.47
CA GLY A 395 -15.25 -1.64 7.83
C GLY A 395 -14.64 -2.52 6.74
N ALA A 396 -14.15 -1.94 5.63
CA ALA A 396 -13.39 -2.69 4.65
C ALA A 396 -12.10 -3.28 5.26
N THR A 397 -11.70 -4.46 4.80
CA THR A 397 -10.47 -5.12 5.25
C THR A 397 -9.23 -4.35 4.77
N HIS A 398 -8.06 -4.77 5.22
CA HIS A 398 -6.77 -4.30 4.66
C HIS A 398 -6.27 -5.18 3.51
N ASP A 399 -7.09 -6.12 3.04
CA ASP A 399 -6.65 -7.09 2.05
C ASP A 399 -6.59 -6.48 0.66
N VAL A 400 -5.55 -6.83 -0.06
CA VAL A 400 -5.29 -6.45 -1.45
C VAL A 400 -5.01 -7.69 -2.28
N PRO A 401 -5.37 -7.73 -3.57
CA PRO A 401 -5.02 -8.83 -4.43
C PRO A 401 -3.52 -8.88 -4.70
N ILE A 402 -2.96 -10.09 -4.79
CA ILE A 402 -1.63 -10.35 -5.32
C ILE A 402 -1.71 -11.40 -6.41
N SER A 403 -0.98 -11.20 -7.50
CA SER A 403 -0.96 -12.14 -8.63
C SER A 403 0.44 -12.34 -9.16
N ILE A 404 0.70 -13.53 -9.70
CA ILE A 404 1.92 -13.85 -10.44
C ILE A 404 1.57 -14.22 -11.88
N VAL A 405 2.40 -13.76 -12.81
CA VAL A 405 2.31 -14.06 -14.25
C VAL A 405 3.67 -14.51 -14.74
N THR A 406 3.77 -15.70 -15.32
CA THR A 406 5.03 -16.22 -15.86
C THR A 406 4.79 -17.28 -16.92
N ARG A 407 5.75 -17.45 -17.82
CA ARG A 407 5.81 -18.59 -18.75
C ARG A 407 6.70 -19.74 -18.25
N ALA A 408 7.30 -19.59 -17.06
CA ALA A 408 8.19 -20.58 -16.48
C ALA A 408 7.46 -21.56 -15.54
N PRO A 409 7.10 -22.79 -15.97
CA PRO A 409 6.39 -23.74 -15.10
C PRO A 409 7.19 -24.13 -13.85
N SER A 410 8.52 -24.03 -13.89
CA SER A 410 9.38 -24.28 -12.74
C SER A 410 9.13 -23.32 -11.58
N VAL A 411 8.85 -22.05 -11.89
CA VAL A 411 8.53 -21.03 -10.88
C VAL A 411 7.25 -21.40 -10.13
N LEU A 412 6.17 -21.73 -10.86
CA LEU A 412 4.90 -22.09 -10.24
C LEU A 412 4.97 -23.44 -9.47
N ARG A 413 5.78 -24.41 -9.96
CA ARG A 413 6.00 -25.63 -9.20
C ARG A 413 6.68 -25.39 -7.86
N GLN A 414 7.66 -24.48 -7.78
CA GLN A 414 8.29 -24.11 -6.51
C GLN A 414 7.30 -23.43 -5.56
N MET A 415 6.34 -22.69 -6.10
CA MET A 415 5.27 -22.03 -5.34
C MET A 415 4.10 -22.94 -4.96
N SER A 416 4.12 -24.23 -5.29
CA SER A 416 2.98 -25.15 -5.06
C SER A 416 2.48 -25.17 -3.61
N SER A 417 3.38 -25.00 -2.64
CA SER A 417 3.04 -24.90 -1.20
C SER A 417 2.35 -23.60 -0.80
N TRP A 418 2.30 -22.60 -1.68
CA TRP A 418 1.62 -21.33 -1.41
C TRP A 418 0.11 -21.44 -1.57
N HIS A 419 -0.37 -22.47 -2.27
CA HIS A 419 -1.79 -22.76 -2.51
C HIS A 419 -2.54 -21.61 -3.20
N TRP A 420 -1.83 -20.81 -4.01
CA TRP A 420 -2.46 -19.75 -4.78
C TRP A 420 -3.43 -20.32 -5.82
N GLN A 421 -4.50 -19.61 -6.08
CA GLN A 421 -5.51 -20.02 -7.05
C GLN A 421 -5.09 -19.64 -8.48
N ASN A 422 -5.48 -20.46 -9.45
CA ASN A 422 -5.26 -20.17 -10.86
C ASN A 422 -6.10 -18.96 -11.31
N GLY A 423 -5.49 -18.08 -12.10
CA GLY A 423 -6.12 -16.87 -12.62
C GLY A 423 -5.61 -15.60 -11.94
N LEU A 424 -6.03 -14.45 -12.48
CA LEU A 424 -5.66 -13.12 -11.98
C LEU A 424 -6.60 -12.60 -10.88
N MET A 425 -7.69 -13.28 -10.61
CA MET A 425 -8.71 -12.84 -9.66
C MET A 425 -8.84 -13.88 -8.53
N PRO A 426 -8.35 -13.57 -7.32
CA PRO A 426 -8.53 -14.46 -6.19
C PRO A 426 -9.99 -14.47 -5.73
N ASP A 427 -10.53 -15.64 -5.41
CA ASP A 427 -11.85 -15.76 -4.76
C ASP A 427 -11.76 -15.61 -3.24
N LEU A 428 -12.90 -15.69 -2.54
CA LEU A 428 -12.95 -15.55 -1.07
C LEU A 428 -12.26 -16.72 -0.32
N GLY A 429 -12.05 -17.86 -1.00
CA GLY A 429 -11.36 -19.02 -0.44
C GLY A 429 -9.85 -19.02 -0.73
N ALA A 430 -9.34 -18.02 -1.46
CA ALA A 430 -7.92 -17.89 -1.70
C ALA A 430 -7.16 -17.62 -0.39
N PRO A 431 -5.92 -18.10 -0.26
CA PRO A 431 -5.11 -17.82 0.93
C PRO A 431 -4.95 -16.31 1.15
N VAL A 432 -4.94 -15.94 2.43
CA VAL A 432 -4.65 -14.56 2.88
C VAL A 432 -3.39 -14.63 3.74
N GLU A 433 -2.39 -13.85 3.42
CA GLU A 433 -1.17 -13.73 4.23
C GLU A 433 -0.88 -12.26 4.55
N ARG A 434 -0.14 -12.02 5.63
CA ARG A 434 0.34 -10.67 5.90
C ARG A 434 1.47 -10.31 4.93
N MET A 435 1.50 -9.05 4.50
CA MET A 435 2.49 -8.58 3.51
C MET A 435 3.95 -8.73 4.02
N ASP A 436 4.18 -8.62 5.34
CA ASP A 436 5.51 -8.81 5.94
C ASP A 436 6.01 -10.27 5.89
N ALA A 437 5.13 -11.25 5.66
CA ALA A 437 5.54 -12.64 5.48
C ALA A 437 6.13 -12.92 4.08
N PHE A 438 5.80 -12.07 3.09
CA PHE A 438 6.12 -12.32 1.68
C PHE A 438 7.62 -12.46 1.43
N ARG A 439 8.45 -11.53 1.92
CA ARG A 439 9.90 -11.53 1.67
C ARG A 439 10.56 -12.86 2.05
N ASN A 440 10.36 -13.30 3.29
CA ASN A 440 11.00 -14.51 3.78
C ASN A 440 10.48 -15.74 3.05
N LYS A 441 9.17 -15.84 2.85
CA LYS A 441 8.55 -16.92 2.08
C LYS A 441 9.09 -16.98 0.64
N PHE A 442 9.25 -15.83 -0.01
CA PHE A 442 9.80 -15.71 -1.35
C PHE A 442 11.26 -16.18 -1.39
N LEU A 443 12.10 -15.67 -0.49
CA LEU A 443 13.51 -16.04 -0.42
C LEU A 443 13.69 -17.55 -0.14
N HIS A 444 12.91 -18.11 0.80
CA HIS A 444 12.97 -19.56 1.10
C HIS A 444 12.51 -20.41 -0.08
N THR A 445 11.49 -19.97 -0.81
CA THR A 445 10.95 -20.74 -1.96
C THR A 445 11.93 -20.81 -3.11
N PHE A 446 12.64 -19.72 -3.38
CA PHE A 446 13.48 -19.61 -4.56
C PHE A 446 14.98 -19.72 -4.31
N SER A 447 15.42 -19.87 -3.05
CA SER A 447 16.83 -20.10 -2.69
C SER A 447 17.12 -21.57 -2.39
N SER A 448 18.35 -21.99 -2.65
CA SER A 448 18.83 -23.30 -2.22
C SER A 448 19.19 -23.23 -0.74
N MET A 449 18.31 -23.71 0.13
CA MET A 449 18.61 -23.77 1.57
C MET A 449 19.52 -24.95 1.86
N PRO A 450 20.57 -24.79 2.68
CA PRO A 450 21.37 -25.91 3.16
C PRO A 450 20.43 -26.91 3.87
N SER A 451 20.43 -28.15 3.43
CA SER A 451 19.63 -29.18 4.10
C SER A 451 20.10 -29.27 5.56
N ALA A 452 19.18 -29.18 6.52
CA ALA A 452 19.44 -29.26 7.97
C ALA A 452 20.05 -30.60 8.43
N GLN A 453 20.42 -31.49 7.50
CA GLN A 453 20.89 -32.84 7.76
C GLN A 453 22.40 -33.02 7.90
N THR A 454 23.25 -31.99 7.74
CA THR A 454 24.71 -32.13 7.87
C THR A 454 25.32 -31.59 9.17
N ALA A 455 24.51 -31.05 10.08
CA ALA A 455 25.03 -30.54 11.38
C ALA A 455 25.14 -31.61 12.49
N SER A 456 24.67 -32.86 12.27
CA SER A 456 24.65 -33.92 13.30
C SER A 456 25.81 -34.91 13.21
N ALA A 457 26.80 -34.75 12.34
CA ALA A 457 27.86 -35.72 12.14
C ALA A 457 29.28 -35.15 12.35
N ARG A 458 29.50 -34.31 13.37
CA ARG A 458 30.81 -34.03 13.91
C ARG A 458 30.80 -34.17 15.43
N THR A 459 30.70 -35.42 15.88
CA THR A 459 31.15 -35.81 17.24
C THR A 459 32.67 -35.83 17.19
N PRO A 460 33.40 -35.10 18.04
CA PRO A 460 34.82 -35.28 18.17
C PRO A 460 35.03 -36.59 18.93
N GLY A 461 35.51 -37.61 18.24
CA GLY A 461 36.05 -38.78 18.88
C GLY A 461 37.33 -38.38 19.63
N ARG A 462 37.34 -38.74 20.91
CA ARG A 462 38.41 -38.90 21.92
C ARG A 462 39.82 -38.39 21.57
#